data_87b0fd17542fdf18e294b1b3befe6683
#
_entry.id   87b0fd17542fdf18e294b1b3befe6683
#
_cell.length_a   1.000
_cell.length_b   1.000
_cell.length_c   1.000
_cell.angle_alpha   90.00
_cell.angle_beta   90.00
_cell.angle_gamma   90.00
#
_symmetry.space_group_name_H-M   'P 1'
#
loop_
_entity.id
_entity.type
_entity.pdbx_description
1 polymer ?
#
loop_
_entity_poly.entity_id
_entity_poly.type
_entity_poly.pdbx_seq_one_letter_code
_entity_poly.pdbx_strand_id
1 'polypeptide(L)'
;MNKVHPDAIVVGAGISGIAAARKLQSYGHVVEVIEKGRGVGGRMATRRFAGASFDHGAQFFTSRGSEFTELIETANQNGAVKKWTNGFSDKPDGYARWCGSSGMTSLVKWMVAEANIKVRTATTVNDLRDTPANAYVLTAPVPQSLAILSFSQMLPNPRTHIQLSSISYKPTIAILLRLEDSPSMFPEHGGIQFLDHPDLAFVSDNQRKGVSDEPAVTVHLSNSLSESLWEHPDQDVLTETTALIEDYLSGVAISDYQIQRWRYAGPEDVWADPAVVWGSKPTIALAGEAFAGPKVEGAFRSGLAAAEKINTALSST
;
A
#
# COMPACT_ATOMS: atom_id res chain seq x y z
N MET A 1 -20.34 28.12 18.82
CA MET A 1 -19.36 27.07 19.10
C MET A 1 -18.35 27.08 17.98
N ASN A 2 -17.13 27.55 18.24
CA ASN A 2 -16.03 27.43 17.25
C ASN A 2 -15.82 25.93 16.98
N LYS A 3 -16.01 25.47 15.74
CA LYS A 3 -15.60 24.13 15.34
C LYS A 3 -14.10 24.04 15.58
N VAL A 4 -13.67 23.28 16.57
CA VAL A 4 -12.27 22.94 16.78
C VAL A 4 -11.90 22.03 15.61
N HIS A 5 -11.14 22.57 14.66
CA HIS A 5 -10.58 21.78 13.56
C HIS A 5 -9.44 20.90 14.07
N PRO A 6 -9.18 19.73 13.48
CA PRO A 6 -8.00 18.95 13.83
C PRO A 6 -6.71 19.75 13.55
N ASP A 7 -5.66 19.50 14.32
CA ASP A 7 -4.36 20.10 14.09
C ASP A 7 -3.79 19.65 12.74
N ALA A 8 -3.99 18.38 12.41
CA ALA A 8 -3.54 17.81 11.16
C ALA A 8 -4.59 16.86 10.54
N ILE A 9 -4.72 16.93 9.21
CA ILE A 9 -5.44 15.94 8.42
C ILE A 9 -4.45 15.13 7.60
N VAL A 10 -4.60 13.79 7.67
CA VAL A 10 -3.85 12.85 6.84
C VAL A 10 -4.78 12.34 5.73
N VAL A 11 -4.39 12.55 4.47
CA VAL A 11 -5.12 12.07 3.29
C VAL A 11 -4.49 10.77 2.80
N GLY A 12 -5.24 9.67 2.99
CA GLY A 12 -4.85 8.31 2.70
C GLY A 12 -4.58 7.47 3.95
N ALA A 13 -5.24 6.32 4.07
CA ALA A 13 -5.11 5.36 5.16
C ALA A 13 -4.27 4.12 4.77
N GLY A 14 -3.26 4.30 3.92
CA GLY A 14 -2.18 3.35 3.72
C GLY A 14 -1.20 3.36 4.90
N ILE A 15 -0.20 2.47 4.88
CA ILE A 15 0.77 2.36 5.99
C ILE A 15 1.50 3.69 6.25
N SER A 16 1.82 4.47 5.23
CA SER A 16 2.44 5.79 5.37
C SER A 16 1.56 6.77 6.14
N GLY A 17 0.27 6.86 5.75
CA GLY A 17 -0.67 7.77 6.42
C GLY A 17 -0.95 7.36 7.87
N ILE A 18 -1.09 6.06 8.13
CA ILE A 18 -1.31 5.56 9.50
C ILE A 18 -0.04 5.75 10.36
N ALA A 19 1.15 5.56 9.81
CA ALA A 19 2.40 5.85 10.51
C ALA A 19 2.50 7.34 10.87
N ALA A 20 2.19 8.23 9.91
CA ALA A 20 2.16 9.67 10.15
C ALA A 20 1.14 10.07 11.23
N ALA A 21 -0.08 9.53 11.16
CA ALA A 21 -1.13 9.83 12.15
C ALA A 21 -0.74 9.37 13.56
N ARG A 22 -0.22 8.14 13.72
CA ARG A 22 0.28 7.62 15.01
C ARG A 22 1.37 8.52 15.58
N LYS A 23 2.33 8.91 14.77
CA LYS A 23 3.46 9.74 15.19
C LYS A 23 3.00 11.14 15.60
N LEU A 24 2.11 11.77 14.84
CA LEU A 24 1.53 13.07 15.20
C LEU A 24 0.73 13.01 16.51
N GLN A 25 -0.09 11.95 16.71
CA GLN A 25 -0.79 11.73 17.98
C GLN A 25 0.17 11.56 19.15
N SER A 26 1.32 10.87 18.96
CA SER A 26 2.34 10.72 20.02
C SER A 26 2.97 12.06 20.45
N TYR A 27 2.91 13.07 19.59
CA TYR A 27 3.29 14.46 19.93
C TYR A 27 2.14 15.28 20.55
N GLY A 28 0.96 14.69 20.71
CA GLY A 28 -0.20 15.35 21.32
C GLY A 28 -1.13 16.07 20.35
N HIS A 29 -0.91 15.95 19.02
CA HIS A 29 -1.77 16.59 18.04
C HIS A 29 -3.10 15.85 17.86
N VAL A 30 -4.17 16.61 17.63
CA VAL A 30 -5.48 16.07 17.20
C VAL A 30 -5.43 15.78 15.71
N VAL A 31 -5.53 14.51 15.34
CA VAL A 31 -5.37 14.04 13.95
C VAL A 31 -6.61 13.33 13.45
N GLU A 32 -7.03 13.64 12.23
CA GLU A 32 -8.03 12.88 11.49
C GLU A 32 -7.43 12.31 10.20
N VAL A 33 -7.71 11.03 9.91
CA VAL A 33 -7.31 10.38 8.65
C VAL A 33 -8.53 10.28 7.74
N ILE A 34 -8.40 10.68 6.47
CA ILE A 34 -9.45 10.60 5.46
C ILE A 34 -9.01 9.64 4.37
N GLU A 35 -9.86 8.64 4.07
CA GLU A 35 -9.58 7.59 3.10
C GLU A 35 -10.72 7.48 2.08
N LYS A 36 -10.37 7.54 0.78
CA LYS A 36 -11.34 7.39 -0.31
C LYS A 36 -11.92 5.98 -0.43
N GLY A 37 -11.14 4.97 -0.05
CA GLY A 37 -11.55 3.57 -0.06
C GLY A 37 -12.52 3.24 1.08
N ARG A 38 -13.18 2.09 0.96
CA ARG A 38 -14.09 1.57 1.99
C ARG A 38 -13.38 1.05 3.24
N GLY A 39 -12.06 0.96 3.23
CA GLY A 39 -11.25 0.46 4.33
C GLY A 39 -9.80 0.94 4.24
N VAL A 40 -9.06 0.70 5.32
CA VAL A 40 -7.64 1.03 5.42
C VAL A 40 -6.75 0.03 4.69
N GLY A 41 -5.50 0.39 4.45
CA GLY A 41 -4.48 -0.49 3.87
C GLY A 41 -3.86 0.02 2.57
N GLY A 42 -4.63 0.75 1.74
CA GLY A 42 -4.15 1.21 0.45
C GLY A 42 -3.65 0.05 -0.42
N ARG A 43 -2.38 0.08 -0.86
CA ARG A 43 -1.74 -1.01 -1.62
C ARG A 43 -1.41 -2.27 -0.79
N MET A 44 -1.65 -2.25 0.51
CA MET A 44 -1.65 -3.42 1.39
C MET A 44 -3.08 -3.94 1.62
N ALA A 45 -4.07 -3.54 0.83
CA ALA A 45 -5.45 -3.97 1.01
C ALA A 45 -5.63 -5.44 0.63
N THR A 46 -6.41 -6.16 1.42
CA THR A 46 -6.90 -7.51 1.15
C THR A 46 -8.34 -7.41 0.67
N ARG A 47 -8.66 -8.02 -0.46
CA ARG A 47 -10.00 -8.05 -1.06
C ARG A 47 -10.71 -9.35 -0.72
N ARG A 48 -12.02 -9.28 -0.54
CA ARG A 48 -12.88 -10.44 -0.37
C ARG A 48 -13.92 -10.47 -1.47
N PHE A 49 -14.03 -11.60 -2.16
CA PHE A 49 -15.12 -11.89 -3.10
C PHE A 49 -15.29 -13.40 -3.26
N ALA A 50 -16.47 -13.85 -3.68
CA ALA A 50 -16.80 -15.27 -3.89
C ALA A 50 -16.38 -16.19 -2.73
N GLY A 51 -16.50 -15.70 -1.47
CA GLY A 51 -16.11 -16.43 -0.26
C GLY A 51 -14.62 -16.46 0.05
N ALA A 52 -13.76 -16.07 -0.88
CA ALA A 52 -12.30 -16.11 -0.73
C ALA A 52 -11.69 -14.75 -0.37
N SER A 53 -10.44 -14.77 0.11
CA SER A 53 -9.66 -13.59 0.45
C SER A 53 -8.38 -13.50 -0.38
N PHE A 54 -8.05 -12.30 -0.86
CA PHE A 54 -6.94 -12.07 -1.78
C PHE A 54 -6.12 -10.86 -1.36
N ASP A 55 -4.82 -11.05 -1.16
CA ASP A 55 -3.89 -9.92 -1.15
C ASP A 55 -3.62 -9.51 -2.59
N HIS A 56 -4.11 -8.34 -3.01
CA HIS A 56 -4.09 -7.93 -4.41
C HIS A 56 -3.08 -6.82 -4.74
N GLY A 57 -2.40 -6.33 -3.73
CA GLY A 57 -1.28 -5.39 -3.85
C GLY A 57 0.00 -6.04 -3.30
N ALA A 58 0.62 -5.45 -2.27
CA ALA A 58 1.78 -6.03 -1.64
C ALA A 58 1.49 -7.45 -1.14
N GLN A 59 2.37 -8.40 -1.50
CA GLN A 59 2.22 -9.80 -1.11
C GLN A 59 2.92 -10.11 0.22
N PHE A 60 3.99 -9.38 0.50
CA PHE A 60 4.81 -9.49 1.71
C PHE A 60 5.57 -8.20 1.95
N PHE A 61 6.26 -8.15 3.08
CA PHE A 61 7.28 -7.14 3.36
C PHE A 61 8.45 -7.76 4.12
N THR A 62 9.59 -7.07 4.06
CA THR A 62 10.76 -7.34 4.91
C THR A 62 10.87 -6.24 5.95
N SER A 63 11.59 -6.50 7.03
CA SER A 63 11.89 -5.53 8.07
C SER A 63 13.41 -5.44 8.22
N ARG A 64 13.97 -4.24 8.10
CA ARG A 64 15.42 -4.00 8.12
C ARG A 64 15.83 -2.89 9.09
N GLY A 65 15.06 -1.80 9.15
CA GLY A 65 15.29 -0.70 10.08
C GLY A 65 14.75 -1.01 11.46
N SER A 66 15.43 -0.55 12.51
CA SER A 66 15.11 -0.86 13.92
C SER A 66 13.66 -0.52 14.28
N GLU A 67 13.22 0.69 13.94
CA GLU A 67 11.87 1.18 14.30
C GLU A 67 10.75 0.36 13.63
N PHE A 68 10.95 -0.02 12.36
CA PHE A 68 9.99 -0.89 11.67
C PHE A 68 10.05 -2.32 12.19
N THR A 69 11.24 -2.82 12.57
CA THR A 69 11.40 -4.15 13.17
C THR A 69 10.68 -4.24 14.52
N GLU A 70 10.83 -3.25 15.39
CA GLU A 70 10.11 -3.18 16.67
C GLU A 70 8.59 -3.17 16.47
N LEU A 71 8.10 -2.39 15.49
CA LEU A 71 6.68 -2.39 15.13
C LEU A 71 6.21 -3.79 14.71
N ILE A 72 6.97 -4.48 13.85
CA ILE A 72 6.59 -5.79 13.31
C ILE A 72 6.65 -6.87 14.39
N GLU A 73 7.64 -6.84 15.27
CA GLU A 73 7.72 -7.76 16.42
C GLU A 73 6.50 -7.57 17.35
N THR A 74 6.15 -6.33 17.65
CA THR A 74 4.95 -6.02 18.45
C THR A 74 3.68 -6.48 17.75
N ALA A 75 3.55 -6.21 16.46
CA ALA A 75 2.41 -6.64 15.64
C ALA A 75 2.30 -8.18 15.57
N ASN A 76 3.44 -8.89 15.52
CA ASN A 76 3.48 -10.35 15.53
C ASN A 76 3.04 -10.93 16.89
N GLN A 77 3.50 -10.36 17.99
CA GLN A 77 3.06 -10.74 19.35
C GLN A 77 1.55 -10.54 19.53
N ASN A 78 0.97 -9.55 18.88
CA ASN A 78 -0.47 -9.27 18.89
C ASN A 78 -1.25 -10.01 17.77
N GLY A 79 -0.63 -10.92 17.03
CA GLY A 79 -1.29 -11.71 16.00
C GLY A 79 -1.73 -10.94 14.76
N ALA A 80 -1.24 -9.72 14.55
CA ALA A 80 -1.59 -8.90 13.38
C ALA A 80 -0.79 -9.27 12.14
N VAL A 81 0.43 -9.76 12.31
CA VAL A 81 1.30 -10.25 11.25
C VAL A 81 1.88 -11.62 11.61
N LYS A 82 2.37 -12.32 10.61
CA LYS A 82 3.10 -13.59 10.78
C LYS A 82 4.28 -13.65 9.83
N LYS A 83 5.29 -14.42 10.21
CA LYS A 83 6.36 -14.80 9.28
C LYS A 83 5.81 -15.78 8.25
N TRP A 84 5.94 -15.43 6.97
CA TRP A 84 5.47 -16.28 5.88
C TRP A 84 6.55 -17.26 5.42
N THR A 85 7.73 -16.76 5.05
CA THR A 85 8.86 -17.57 4.61
C THR A 85 10.19 -16.84 4.86
N ASN A 86 11.32 -17.52 4.67
CA ASN A 86 12.66 -16.89 4.69
C ASN A 86 13.12 -16.43 3.28
N GLY A 87 12.26 -16.51 2.29
CA GLY A 87 12.53 -16.16 0.89
C GLY A 87 11.79 -17.12 -0.04
N PHE A 88 11.81 -16.80 -1.33
CA PHE A 88 11.13 -17.55 -2.38
C PHE A 88 12.11 -18.29 -3.30
N SER A 89 13.40 -18.32 -2.93
CA SER A 89 14.47 -19.03 -3.62
C SER A 89 15.23 -19.95 -2.68
N ASP A 90 15.98 -20.87 -3.22
CA ASP A 90 16.85 -21.80 -2.47
C ASP A 90 18.04 -21.10 -1.79
N LYS A 91 18.28 -19.82 -2.11
CA LYS A 91 19.31 -18.98 -1.50
C LYS A 91 18.66 -17.82 -0.77
N PRO A 92 18.27 -17.98 0.51
CA PRO A 92 17.65 -16.92 1.30
C PRO A 92 18.63 -15.76 1.51
N ASP A 93 18.14 -14.52 1.43
CA ASP A 93 18.91 -13.29 1.66
C ASP A 93 19.01 -12.92 3.15
N GLY A 94 18.64 -13.82 4.04
CA GLY A 94 18.67 -13.64 5.51
C GLY A 94 17.49 -12.85 6.10
N TYR A 95 16.58 -12.34 5.27
CA TYR A 95 15.43 -11.58 5.75
C TYR A 95 14.15 -12.39 5.68
N ALA A 96 13.41 -12.42 6.79
CA ALA A 96 12.07 -12.99 6.82
C ALA A 96 11.13 -12.21 5.89
N ARG A 97 10.26 -12.93 5.20
CA ARG A 97 9.10 -12.40 4.49
C ARG A 97 7.91 -12.43 5.43
N TRP A 98 7.43 -11.26 5.79
CA TRP A 98 6.28 -11.10 6.68
C TRP A 98 5.02 -10.85 5.86
N CYS A 99 3.88 -11.33 6.34
CA CYS A 99 2.57 -10.98 5.81
C CYS A 99 1.58 -10.72 6.95
N GLY A 100 0.43 -10.13 6.63
CA GLY A 100 -0.65 -9.99 7.61
C GLY A 100 -1.27 -11.35 7.93
N SER A 101 -1.65 -11.58 9.17
CA SER A 101 -2.15 -12.88 9.65
C SER A 101 -3.43 -13.33 8.94
N SER A 102 -4.33 -12.39 8.60
CA SER A 102 -5.55 -12.61 7.81
C SER A 102 -5.57 -11.77 6.52
N GLY A 103 -4.40 -11.56 5.93
CA GLY A 103 -4.14 -10.72 4.77
C GLY A 103 -3.40 -9.43 5.12
N MET A 104 -2.77 -8.85 4.12
CA MET A 104 -1.86 -7.71 4.28
C MET A 104 -2.48 -6.50 5.00
N THR A 105 -3.81 -6.31 4.89
CA THR A 105 -4.53 -5.25 5.62
C THR A 105 -4.42 -5.37 7.15
N SER A 106 -4.16 -6.57 7.69
CA SER A 106 -4.18 -6.81 9.14
C SER A 106 -3.22 -5.92 9.91
N LEU A 107 -2.01 -5.68 9.38
CA LEU A 107 -1.02 -4.78 9.99
C LEU A 107 -1.59 -3.37 10.14
N VAL A 108 -2.14 -2.82 9.07
CA VAL A 108 -2.66 -1.43 9.08
C VAL A 108 -3.88 -1.31 9.98
N LYS A 109 -4.77 -2.31 9.98
CA LYS A 109 -5.93 -2.36 10.90
C LYS A 109 -5.50 -2.40 12.36
N TRP A 110 -4.49 -3.21 12.69
CA TRP A 110 -3.95 -3.28 14.04
C TRP A 110 -3.33 -1.94 14.45
N MET A 111 -2.54 -1.30 13.59
CA MET A 111 -1.96 0.02 13.86
C MET A 111 -3.04 1.09 14.15
N VAL A 112 -4.15 1.06 13.42
CA VAL A 112 -5.30 1.97 13.63
C VAL A 112 -5.96 1.71 14.97
N ALA A 113 -6.21 0.44 15.31
CA ALA A 113 -6.90 0.06 16.54
C ALA A 113 -6.04 0.33 17.79
N GLU A 114 -4.76 -0.03 17.73
CA GLU A 114 -3.82 0.14 18.85
C GLU A 114 -3.63 1.61 19.22
N ALA A 115 -3.54 2.50 18.23
CA ALA A 115 -3.40 3.94 18.46
C ALA A 115 -4.74 4.69 18.51
N ASN A 116 -5.86 4.00 18.43
CA ASN A 116 -7.21 4.59 18.40
C ASN A 116 -7.34 5.73 17.37
N ILE A 117 -6.82 5.51 16.16
CA ILE A 117 -6.83 6.52 15.09
C ILE A 117 -8.24 6.67 14.52
N LYS A 118 -8.74 7.90 14.48
CA LYS A 118 -10.00 8.22 13.80
C LYS A 118 -9.79 8.21 12.29
N VAL A 119 -10.42 7.26 11.58
CA VAL A 119 -10.37 7.16 10.12
C VAL A 119 -11.76 7.37 9.54
N ARG A 120 -11.91 8.34 8.65
CA ARG A 120 -13.12 8.56 7.86
C ARG A 120 -12.94 7.92 6.49
N THR A 121 -13.52 6.74 6.33
CA THR A 121 -13.46 5.96 5.07
C THR A 121 -14.55 6.38 4.08
N ALA A 122 -14.48 5.87 2.84
CA ALA A 122 -15.40 6.17 1.73
C ALA A 122 -15.58 7.70 1.50
N THR A 123 -14.53 8.48 1.75
CA THR A 123 -14.53 9.93 1.66
C THR A 123 -13.39 10.40 0.78
N THR A 124 -13.72 10.94 -0.39
CA THR A 124 -12.72 11.49 -1.31
C THR A 124 -12.43 12.94 -0.95
N VAL A 125 -11.16 13.29 -0.81
CA VAL A 125 -10.69 14.67 -0.68
C VAL A 125 -10.28 15.15 -2.07
N ASN A 126 -11.04 16.07 -2.64
CA ASN A 126 -10.70 16.73 -3.90
C ASN A 126 -10.10 18.12 -3.64
N ASP A 127 -10.54 18.77 -2.58
CA ASP A 127 -10.12 20.10 -2.18
C ASP A 127 -9.82 20.11 -0.67
N LEU A 128 -8.62 20.51 -0.28
CA LEU A 128 -8.22 20.61 1.12
C LEU A 128 -8.98 21.72 1.86
N ARG A 129 -9.48 22.71 1.13
CA ARG A 129 -10.26 23.84 1.72
C ARG A 129 -11.61 23.36 2.29
N ASP A 130 -12.14 22.22 1.83
CA ASP A 130 -13.38 21.62 2.35
C ASP A 130 -13.16 20.91 3.71
N THR A 131 -11.90 20.67 4.06
CA THR A 131 -11.50 19.98 5.30
C THR A 131 -10.41 20.80 6.03
N PRO A 132 -10.75 21.95 6.64
CA PRO A 132 -9.75 22.84 7.19
C PRO A 132 -8.96 22.24 8.36
N ALA A 133 -7.64 22.42 8.33
CA ALA A 133 -6.69 22.02 9.37
C ALA A 133 -5.46 22.94 9.35
N ASN A 134 -4.64 22.89 10.40
CA ASN A 134 -3.38 23.65 10.46
C ASN A 134 -2.28 22.99 9.59
N ALA A 135 -2.38 21.67 9.39
CA ALA A 135 -1.45 20.91 8.56
C ALA A 135 -2.14 19.79 7.79
N TYR A 136 -1.53 19.39 6.66
CA TYR A 136 -1.97 18.25 5.84
C TYR A 136 -0.79 17.33 5.53
N VAL A 137 -1.02 16.03 5.63
CA VAL A 137 -0.09 14.99 5.13
C VAL A 137 -0.80 14.21 4.03
N LEU A 138 -0.35 14.35 2.78
CA LEU A 138 -0.91 13.60 1.65
C LEU A 138 -0.03 12.39 1.39
N THR A 139 -0.63 11.19 1.38
CA THR A 139 0.07 9.91 1.22
C THR A 139 -0.42 9.09 0.02
N ALA A 140 -1.22 9.70 -0.83
CA ALA A 140 -1.54 9.16 -2.14
C ALA A 140 -0.31 9.19 -3.06
N PRO A 141 -0.26 8.38 -4.14
CA PRO A 141 0.77 8.52 -5.17
C PRO A 141 0.94 9.98 -5.62
N VAL A 142 2.18 10.39 -5.91
CA VAL A 142 2.51 11.80 -6.16
C VAL A 142 1.60 12.46 -7.19
N PRO A 143 1.26 11.84 -8.36
CA PRO A 143 0.35 12.46 -9.31
C PRO A 143 -1.06 12.74 -8.73
N GLN A 144 -1.58 11.86 -7.89
CA GLN A 144 -2.88 12.06 -7.24
C GLN A 144 -2.80 13.16 -6.17
N SER A 145 -1.72 13.21 -5.40
CA SER A 145 -1.48 14.26 -4.40
C SER A 145 -1.35 15.64 -5.06
N LEU A 146 -0.61 15.74 -6.17
CA LEU A 146 -0.47 16.99 -6.93
C LEU A 146 -1.79 17.46 -7.53
N ALA A 147 -2.66 16.53 -7.98
CA ALA A 147 -3.99 16.88 -8.47
C ALA A 147 -4.85 17.53 -7.37
N ILE A 148 -4.87 16.95 -6.15
CA ILE A 148 -5.56 17.54 -4.99
C ILE A 148 -5.00 18.92 -4.67
N LEU A 149 -3.66 19.07 -4.63
CA LEU A 149 -2.98 20.31 -4.30
C LEU A 149 -3.21 21.40 -5.36
N SER A 150 -3.25 21.03 -6.63
CA SER A 150 -3.57 21.93 -7.74
C SER A 150 -4.99 22.47 -7.61
N PHE A 151 -5.96 21.60 -7.36
CA PHE A 151 -7.35 22.00 -7.16
C PHE A 151 -7.52 22.90 -5.93
N SER A 152 -6.80 22.59 -4.88
CA SER A 152 -6.79 23.38 -3.62
C SER A 152 -6.01 24.70 -3.73
N GLN A 153 -5.28 24.94 -4.82
CA GLN A 153 -4.36 26.09 -4.99
C GLN A 153 -3.23 26.11 -3.94
N MET A 154 -2.71 24.95 -3.57
CA MET A 154 -1.71 24.75 -2.52
C MET A 154 -0.45 24.04 -3.03
N LEU A 155 -0.12 24.16 -4.30
CA LEU A 155 1.09 23.58 -4.89
C LEU A 155 2.36 24.15 -4.24
N PRO A 156 3.45 23.37 -4.19
CA PRO A 156 4.75 23.86 -3.78
C PRO A 156 5.30 24.90 -4.79
N ASN A 157 6.46 25.47 -4.49
CA ASN A 157 7.13 26.37 -5.43
C ASN A 157 7.38 25.66 -6.79
N PRO A 158 7.52 26.41 -7.92
CA PRO A 158 7.61 25.83 -9.24
C PRO A 158 8.73 24.79 -9.42
N ARG A 159 9.89 24.98 -8.80
CA ARG A 159 11.02 24.03 -8.89
C ARG A 159 10.65 22.69 -8.26
N THR A 160 10.13 22.69 -7.04
CA THR A 160 9.68 21.49 -6.35
C THR A 160 8.52 20.82 -7.08
N HIS A 161 7.55 21.59 -7.61
CA HIS A 161 6.44 21.07 -8.39
C HIS A 161 6.92 20.32 -9.64
N ILE A 162 7.85 20.90 -10.41
CA ILE A 162 8.43 20.26 -11.61
C ILE A 162 9.11 18.93 -11.24
N GLN A 163 9.92 18.93 -10.19
CA GLN A 163 10.61 17.73 -9.73
C GLN A 163 9.65 16.63 -9.24
N LEU A 164 8.59 16.98 -8.50
CA LEU A 164 7.56 16.04 -8.07
C LEU A 164 6.77 15.49 -9.29
N SER A 165 6.48 16.33 -10.25
CA SER A 165 5.75 15.93 -11.47
C SER A 165 6.55 15.00 -12.38
N SER A 166 7.87 14.94 -12.25
CA SER A 166 8.71 14.01 -13.00
C SER A 166 8.78 12.60 -12.40
N ILE A 167 8.23 12.39 -11.23
CA ILE A 167 8.17 11.04 -10.62
C ILE A 167 7.18 10.18 -11.40
N SER A 168 7.70 9.19 -12.11
CA SER A 168 6.93 8.21 -12.88
C SER A 168 6.63 6.96 -12.05
N TYR A 169 5.64 6.18 -12.49
CA TYR A 169 5.19 4.97 -11.83
C TYR A 169 5.00 3.84 -12.82
N LYS A 170 5.41 2.65 -12.42
CA LYS A 170 5.11 1.42 -13.15
C LYS A 170 3.71 0.93 -12.79
N PRO A 171 2.89 0.51 -13.77
CA PRO A 171 1.64 -0.15 -13.50
C PRO A 171 1.85 -1.63 -13.16
N THR A 172 0.85 -2.23 -12.53
CA THR A 172 0.77 -3.68 -12.32
C THR A 172 -0.69 -4.10 -12.39
N ILE A 173 -0.96 -5.16 -13.16
CA ILE A 173 -2.25 -5.85 -13.15
C ILE A 173 -2.15 -7.03 -12.21
N ALA A 174 -3.09 -7.12 -11.28
CA ALA A 174 -3.27 -8.26 -10.40
C ALA A 174 -4.55 -8.99 -10.77
N ILE A 175 -4.45 -10.29 -11.02
CA ILE A 175 -5.56 -11.17 -11.32
C ILE A 175 -5.84 -12.02 -10.09
N LEU A 176 -7.08 -12.00 -9.63
CA LEU A 176 -7.55 -12.71 -8.45
C LEU A 176 -8.44 -13.86 -8.93
N LEU A 177 -8.00 -15.09 -8.72
CA LEU A 177 -8.66 -16.30 -9.20
C LEU A 177 -9.26 -17.07 -8.03
N ARG A 178 -10.59 -17.23 -8.02
CA ARG A 178 -11.27 -18.20 -7.16
C ARG A 178 -11.26 -19.54 -7.88
N LEU A 179 -10.73 -20.55 -7.24
CA LEU A 179 -10.62 -21.88 -7.83
C LEU A 179 -11.66 -22.83 -7.22
N GLU A 180 -12.02 -23.89 -7.97
CA GLU A 180 -12.94 -24.93 -7.48
C GLU A 180 -12.27 -25.83 -6.44
N ASP A 181 -10.94 -26.03 -6.56
CA ASP A 181 -10.15 -26.86 -5.65
C ASP A 181 -8.75 -26.25 -5.44
N SER A 182 -7.98 -26.79 -4.49
CA SER A 182 -6.64 -26.33 -4.17
C SER A 182 -5.63 -26.86 -5.18
N PRO A 183 -4.84 -26.01 -5.86
CA PRO A 183 -3.86 -26.44 -6.83
C PRO A 183 -2.67 -27.13 -6.13
N SER A 184 -2.16 -28.23 -6.74
CA SER A 184 -1.14 -29.07 -6.10
C SER A 184 0.30 -28.59 -6.31
N MET A 185 0.58 -27.81 -7.37
CA MET A 185 1.93 -27.51 -7.85
C MET A 185 2.58 -26.28 -7.18
N PHE A 186 1.93 -25.67 -6.20
CA PHE A 186 2.56 -24.62 -5.41
C PHE A 186 3.52 -25.16 -4.35
N PRO A 187 4.62 -24.45 -4.03
CA PRO A 187 5.45 -24.76 -2.87
C PRO A 187 4.62 -24.72 -1.58
N GLU A 188 5.10 -25.35 -0.52
CA GLU A 188 4.40 -25.44 0.76
C GLU A 188 3.94 -24.07 1.29
N HIS A 189 4.76 -23.05 1.16
CA HIS A 189 4.42 -21.68 1.57
C HIS A 189 3.49 -20.92 0.60
N GLY A 190 3.18 -21.47 -0.58
CA GLY A 190 2.21 -20.91 -1.53
C GLY A 190 2.67 -19.67 -2.31
N GLY A 191 3.94 -19.29 -2.27
CA GLY A 191 4.42 -18.10 -2.96
C GLY A 191 5.51 -18.38 -4.00
N ILE A 192 5.44 -17.76 -5.18
CA ILE A 192 6.44 -17.88 -6.23
C ILE A 192 6.79 -16.45 -6.69
N GLN A 193 8.05 -16.06 -6.52
CA GLN A 193 8.59 -14.79 -6.99
C GLN A 193 9.40 -15.00 -8.26
N PHE A 194 9.04 -14.29 -9.32
CA PHE A 194 9.75 -14.32 -10.59
C PHE A 194 10.65 -13.08 -10.68
N LEU A 195 11.96 -13.28 -10.77
CA LEU A 195 12.93 -12.19 -10.87
C LEU A 195 13.23 -11.81 -12.32
N ASP A 196 13.27 -12.82 -13.22
CA ASP A 196 13.69 -12.67 -14.62
C ASP A 196 12.64 -13.17 -15.62
N HIS A 197 11.39 -13.40 -15.18
CA HIS A 197 10.31 -13.80 -16.08
C HIS A 197 9.76 -12.56 -16.82
N PRO A 198 9.59 -12.62 -18.16
CA PRO A 198 9.15 -11.45 -18.93
C PRO A 198 7.74 -11.00 -18.55
N ASP A 199 6.86 -11.94 -18.19
CA ASP A 199 5.41 -11.70 -18.08
C ASP A 199 4.87 -11.80 -16.65
N LEU A 200 5.52 -12.57 -15.76
CA LEU A 200 5.10 -12.78 -14.39
C LEU A 200 6.03 -12.09 -13.40
N ALA A 201 5.47 -11.44 -12.38
CA ALA A 201 6.21 -10.88 -11.26
C ALA A 201 6.05 -11.71 -9.99
N PHE A 202 4.83 -12.17 -9.69
CA PHE A 202 4.54 -12.96 -8.50
C PHE A 202 3.27 -13.78 -8.66
N VAL A 203 3.27 -15.00 -8.11
CA VAL A 203 2.05 -15.81 -7.97
C VAL A 203 1.93 -16.27 -6.53
N SER A 204 0.73 -16.16 -5.95
CA SER A 204 0.46 -16.52 -4.57
C SER A 204 -0.80 -17.37 -4.46
N ASP A 205 -0.66 -18.54 -3.87
CA ASP A 205 -1.77 -19.31 -3.33
C ASP A 205 -2.13 -18.73 -1.95
N ASN A 206 -3.23 -17.98 -1.89
CA ASN A 206 -3.66 -17.29 -0.67
C ASN A 206 -4.16 -18.27 0.39
N GLN A 207 -4.59 -19.48 0.03
CA GLN A 207 -4.98 -20.50 0.98
C GLN A 207 -3.74 -21.08 1.69
N ARG A 208 -2.71 -21.50 0.95
CA ARG A 208 -1.43 -21.95 1.55
C ARG A 208 -0.72 -20.83 2.32
N LYS A 209 -0.82 -19.61 1.86
CA LYS A 209 -0.36 -18.42 2.59
C LYS A 209 -1.13 -18.23 3.90
N GLY A 210 -2.32 -18.84 4.05
CA GLY A 210 -3.20 -18.73 5.22
C GLY A 210 -3.88 -17.36 5.32
N VAL A 211 -4.27 -16.81 4.18
CA VAL A 211 -5.03 -15.57 4.03
C VAL A 211 -6.48 -15.85 3.63
N SER A 212 -6.71 -16.95 2.92
CA SER A 212 -8.02 -17.42 2.50
C SER A 212 -8.30 -18.82 3.07
N ASP A 213 -9.53 -19.06 3.50
CA ASP A 213 -9.99 -20.40 3.86
C ASP A 213 -10.36 -21.21 2.61
N GLU A 214 -10.67 -20.50 1.53
CA GLU A 214 -11.07 -21.06 0.24
C GLU A 214 -9.93 -21.02 -0.78
N PRO A 215 -9.89 -21.95 -1.78
CA PRO A 215 -8.88 -21.95 -2.82
C PRO A 215 -8.85 -20.64 -3.60
N ALA A 216 -7.73 -19.93 -3.55
CA ALA A 216 -7.60 -18.57 -4.04
C ALA A 216 -6.18 -18.27 -4.49
N VAL A 217 -6.01 -17.86 -5.74
CA VAL A 217 -4.70 -17.50 -6.31
C VAL A 217 -4.68 -16.03 -6.73
N THR A 218 -3.61 -15.33 -6.38
CA THR A 218 -3.31 -13.99 -6.90
C THR A 218 -2.14 -14.08 -7.87
N VAL A 219 -2.28 -13.53 -9.06
CA VAL A 219 -1.21 -13.40 -10.06
C VAL A 219 -0.90 -11.94 -10.27
N HIS A 220 0.36 -11.55 -10.13
CA HIS A 220 0.86 -10.24 -10.55
C HIS A 220 1.62 -10.40 -11.86
N LEU A 221 1.16 -9.73 -12.89
CA LEU A 221 1.89 -9.62 -14.14
C LEU A 221 3.13 -8.71 -13.96
N SER A 222 4.12 -8.90 -14.83
CA SER A 222 5.24 -7.97 -14.95
C SER A 222 4.75 -6.56 -15.32
N ASN A 223 5.58 -5.55 -15.10
CA ASN A 223 5.19 -4.19 -15.48
C ASN A 223 5.00 -4.07 -17.00
N SER A 224 5.86 -4.69 -17.81
CA SER A 224 5.77 -4.64 -19.28
C SER A 224 4.50 -5.29 -19.80
N LEU A 225 4.14 -6.48 -19.32
CA LEU A 225 2.89 -7.12 -19.71
C LEU A 225 1.68 -6.34 -19.19
N SER A 226 1.77 -5.78 -17.98
CA SER A 226 0.71 -4.93 -17.41
C SER A 226 0.47 -3.67 -18.26
N GLU A 227 1.52 -3.07 -18.81
CA GLU A 227 1.41 -1.92 -19.72
C GLU A 227 0.73 -2.32 -21.04
N SER A 228 1.15 -3.43 -21.63
CA SER A 228 0.58 -3.90 -22.91
C SER A 228 -0.90 -4.28 -22.80
N LEU A 229 -1.30 -4.88 -21.67
CA LEU A 229 -2.68 -5.31 -21.42
C LEU A 229 -3.55 -4.26 -20.71
N TRP A 230 -3.02 -3.04 -20.49
CA TRP A 230 -3.69 -2.05 -19.63
C TRP A 230 -5.10 -1.69 -20.08
N GLU A 231 -5.31 -1.53 -21.37
CA GLU A 231 -6.60 -1.14 -21.95
C GLU A 231 -7.37 -2.37 -22.52
N HIS A 232 -6.82 -3.59 -22.39
CA HIS A 232 -7.50 -4.79 -22.86
C HIS A 232 -8.71 -5.15 -21.98
N PRO A 233 -9.76 -5.77 -22.54
CA PRO A 233 -10.87 -6.33 -21.77
C PRO A 233 -10.41 -7.31 -20.72
N ASP A 234 -11.12 -7.40 -19.60
CA ASP A 234 -10.77 -8.31 -18.51
C ASP A 234 -10.70 -9.78 -18.93
N GLN A 235 -11.52 -10.18 -19.91
CA GLN A 235 -11.50 -11.54 -20.44
C GLN A 235 -10.19 -11.86 -21.18
N ASP A 236 -9.63 -10.92 -21.93
CA ASP A 236 -8.38 -11.11 -22.64
C ASP A 236 -7.21 -11.22 -21.66
N VAL A 237 -7.21 -10.34 -20.63
CA VAL A 237 -6.23 -10.40 -19.54
C VAL A 237 -6.30 -11.74 -18.80
N LEU A 238 -7.50 -12.25 -18.53
CA LEU A 238 -7.69 -13.55 -17.88
C LEU A 238 -7.12 -14.68 -18.76
N THR A 239 -7.46 -14.69 -20.06
CA THR A 239 -7.01 -15.71 -21.00
C THR A 239 -5.49 -15.77 -21.09
N GLU A 240 -4.83 -14.62 -21.26
CA GLU A 240 -3.38 -14.52 -21.30
C GLU A 240 -2.74 -14.99 -19.98
N THR A 241 -3.27 -14.52 -18.84
CA THR A 241 -2.77 -14.91 -17.52
C THR A 241 -2.92 -16.40 -17.26
N THR A 242 -4.07 -16.99 -17.62
CA THR A 242 -4.33 -18.42 -17.39
C THR A 242 -3.35 -19.29 -18.15
N ALA A 243 -3.03 -18.96 -19.40
CA ALA A 243 -2.02 -19.65 -20.19
C ALA A 243 -0.62 -19.60 -19.54
N LEU A 244 -0.25 -18.46 -18.95
CA LEU A 244 1.05 -18.30 -18.27
C LEU A 244 1.20 -19.11 -16.99
N ILE A 245 0.10 -19.46 -16.33
CA ILE A 245 0.10 -20.16 -15.03
C ILE A 245 -0.55 -21.54 -15.08
N GLU A 246 -0.81 -22.10 -16.27
CA GLU A 246 -1.52 -23.36 -16.47
C GLU A 246 -0.90 -24.51 -15.67
N ASP A 247 0.42 -24.63 -15.67
CA ASP A 247 1.15 -25.64 -14.92
C ASP A 247 0.90 -25.53 -13.40
N TYR A 248 0.82 -24.31 -12.88
CA TYR A 248 0.57 -24.08 -11.45
C TYR A 248 -0.88 -24.38 -11.06
N LEU A 249 -1.84 -24.19 -11.96
CA LEU A 249 -3.25 -24.51 -11.72
C LEU A 249 -3.49 -26.01 -11.70
N SER A 250 -2.61 -26.81 -12.33
CA SER A 250 -2.70 -28.29 -12.34
C SER A 250 -4.05 -28.81 -12.84
N GLY A 251 -4.68 -28.15 -13.82
CA GLY A 251 -5.99 -28.48 -14.34
C GLY A 251 -7.18 -28.12 -13.46
N VAL A 252 -6.97 -27.43 -12.35
CA VAL A 252 -8.07 -26.94 -11.49
C VAL A 252 -8.83 -25.80 -12.19
N ALA A 253 -10.16 -25.91 -12.20
CA ALA A 253 -11.02 -24.93 -12.84
C ALA A 253 -11.12 -23.62 -12.04
N ILE A 254 -11.21 -22.50 -12.77
CA ILE A 254 -11.47 -21.18 -12.21
C ILE A 254 -12.98 -21.00 -12.11
N SER A 255 -13.50 -20.80 -10.90
CA SER A 255 -14.94 -20.59 -10.65
C SER A 255 -15.36 -19.12 -10.72
N ASP A 256 -14.45 -18.19 -10.42
CA ASP A 256 -14.70 -16.73 -10.47
C ASP A 256 -13.37 -15.97 -10.53
N TYR A 257 -13.40 -14.72 -11.00
CA TYR A 257 -12.20 -13.90 -11.04
C TYR A 257 -12.49 -12.41 -10.90
N GLN A 258 -11.50 -11.65 -10.48
CA GLN A 258 -11.48 -10.19 -10.54
C GLN A 258 -10.11 -9.70 -11.01
N ILE A 259 -10.10 -8.57 -11.71
CA ILE A 259 -8.88 -7.92 -12.15
C ILE A 259 -8.74 -6.58 -11.44
N GLN A 260 -7.56 -6.36 -10.87
CA GLN A 260 -7.20 -5.11 -10.22
C GLN A 260 -6.05 -4.45 -10.98
N ARG A 261 -6.32 -3.30 -11.57
CA ARG A 261 -5.32 -2.47 -12.25
C ARG A 261 -4.74 -1.44 -11.28
N TRP A 262 -3.46 -1.56 -10.95
CA TRP A 262 -2.70 -0.61 -10.14
C TRP A 262 -1.88 0.31 -11.04
N ARG A 263 -2.43 1.46 -11.43
CA ARG A 263 -1.72 2.45 -12.27
C ARG A 263 -0.44 2.98 -11.63
N TYR A 264 -0.46 3.12 -10.32
CA TYR A 264 0.65 3.63 -9.50
C TYR A 264 1.14 2.53 -8.55
N ALA A 265 1.57 1.38 -9.10
CA ALA A 265 1.97 0.24 -8.29
C ALA A 265 3.29 0.51 -7.54
N GLY A 266 4.27 1.07 -8.22
CA GLY A 266 5.55 1.47 -7.62
C GLY A 266 6.20 2.61 -8.40
N PRO A 267 6.87 3.56 -7.71
CA PRO A 267 7.61 4.63 -8.37
C PRO A 267 8.85 4.07 -9.06
N GLU A 268 9.23 4.63 -10.21
CA GLU A 268 10.49 4.34 -10.89
C GLU A 268 11.63 5.09 -10.25
N ASP A 269 11.39 6.34 -9.87
CA ASP A 269 12.34 7.20 -9.19
C ASP A 269 11.84 7.52 -7.78
N VAL A 270 12.78 7.63 -6.85
CA VAL A 270 12.51 7.97 -5.45
C VAL A 270 13.05 9.36 -5.16
N TRP A 271 12.25 10.18 -4.53
CA TRP A 271 12.68 11.49 -4.01
C TRP A 271 13.81 11.31 -2.98
N ALA A 272 14.78 12.22 -2.99
CA ALA A 272 15.98 12.10 -2.16
C ALA A 272 15.69 12.15 -0.65
N ASP A 273 14.73 12.99 -0.23
CA ASP A 273 14.32 13.11 1.17
C ASP A 273 13.13 12.20 1.50
N PRO A 274 13.00 11.71 2.73
CA PRO A 274 11.91 10.83 3.12
C PRO A 274 10.53 11.49 3.17
N ALA A 275 10.45 12.83 3.10
CA ALA A 275 9.21 13.60 2.96
C ALA A 275 9.50 15.00 2.45
N VAL A 276 8.60 15.56 1.65
CA VAL A 276 8.65 16.97 1.20
C VAL A 276 7.65 17.78 2.00
N VAL A 277 8.09 18.96 2.51
CA VAL A 277 7.23 19.85 3.33
C VAL A 277 7.37 21.29 2.85
N TRP A 278 6.25 22.01 2.81
CA TRP A 278 6.20 23.43 2.50
C TRP A 278 4.97 24.11 3.13
N GLY A 279 4.90 25.45 3.01
CA GLY A 279 3.82 26.26 3.61
C GLY A 279 3.98 26.41 5.11
N SER A 280 3.23 27.32 5.68
CA SER A 280 3.21 27.58 7.13
C SER A 280 1.80 27.58 7.71
N LYS A 281 0.82 28.04 6.94
CA LYS A 281 -0.62 28.08 7.32
C LYS A 281 -1.50 27.89 6.09
N PRO A 282 -1.84 26.65 5.75
CA PRO A 282 -1.43 25.38 6.39
C PRO A 282 -0.03 24.93 6.00
N THR A 283 0.59 24.09 6.85
CA THR A 283 1.78 23.34 6.51
C THR A 283 1.37 22.07 5.75
N ILE A 284 2.05 21.75 4.65
CA ILE A 284 1.71 20.63 3.78
C ILE A 284 2.91 19.69 3.69
N ALA A 285 2.67 18.38 3.83
CA ALA A 285 3.66 17.35 3.63
C ALA A 285 3.20 16.33 2.58
N LEU A 286 4.12 15.86 1.73
CA LEU A 286 3.95 14.65 0.93
C LEU A 286 4.79 13.52 1.52
N ALA A 287 4.19 12.35 1.62
CA ALA A 287 4.83 11.13 2.09
C ALA A 287 4.31 9.90 1.31
N GLY A 288 5.03 8.80 1.40
CA GLY A 288 4.69 7.56 0.73
C GLY A 288 5.93 6.86 0.18
N GLU A 289 5.73 5.82 -0.59
CA GLU A 289 6.78 4.99 -1.16
C GLU A 289 7.72 5.72 -2.13
N ALA A 290 7.29 6.82 -2.69
CA ALA A 290 8.12 7.65 -3.57
C ALA A 290 9.19 8.47 -2.81
N PHE A 291 9.20 8.47 -1.47
CA PHE A 291 10.07 9.33 -0.66
C PHE A 291 11.11 8.59 0.19
N ALA A 292 10.89 7.33 0.52
CA ALA A 292 11.85 6.55 1.34
C ALA A 292 12.06 5.13 0.81
N GLY A 293 11.64 4.90 -0.42
CA GLY A 293 11.79 3.65 -1.16
C GLY A 293 10.46 2.93 -1.44
N PRO A 294 10.40 2.21 -2.57
CA PRO A 294 9.16 1.64 -3.12
C PRO A 294 8.74 0.35 -2.40
N LYS A 295 8.83 0.30 -1.08
CA LYS A 295 8.51 -0.86 -0.22
C LYS A 295 7.64 -0.43 0.95
N VAL A 296 7.01 -1.40 1.61
CA VAL A 296 6.15 -1.18 2.79
C VAL A 296 6.91 -0.43 3.88
N GLU A 297 8.14 -0.84 4.21
CA GLU A 297 8.98 -0.17 5.19
C GLU A 297 9.35 1.26 4.76
N GLY A 298 9.65 1.48 3.48
CA GLY A 298 9.94 2.82 2.95
C GLY A 298 8.74 3.74 3.12
N ALA A 299 7.55 3.28 2.78
CA ALA A 299 6.32 4.04 2.96
C ALA A 299 6.04 4.37 4.46
N PHE A 300 6.29 3.41 5.36
CA PHE A 300 6.20 3.62 6.81
C PHE A 300 7.16 4.72 7.28
N ARG A 301 8.44 4.61 6.94
CA ARG A 301 9.47 5.60 7.30
C ARG A 301 9.17 6.99 6.76
N SER A 302 8.66 7.05 5.54
CA SER A 302 8.23 8.33 4.94
C SER A 302 7.10 8.99 5.72
N GLY A 303 6.13 8.22 6.20
CA GLY A 303 5.06 8.72 7.06
C GLY A 303 5.58 9.30 8.37
N LEU A 304 6.53 8.61 9.02
CA LEU A 304 7.16 9.10 10.25
C LEU A 304 7.90 10.42 10.02
N ALA A 305 8.72 10.49 8.96
CA ALA A 305 9.47 11.69 8.62
C ALA A 305 8.56 12.89 8.30
N ALA A 306 7.43 12.67 7.63
CA ALA A 306 6.43 13.71 7.41
C ALA A 306 5.85 14.23 8.74
N ALA A 307 5.51 13.32 9.65
CA ALA A 307 4.98 13.69 10.97
C ALA A 307 5.98 14.51 11.79
N GLU A 308 7.25 14.16 11.80
CA GLU A 308 8.31 14.90 12.49
C GLU A 308 8.45 16.34 11.96
N LYS A 309 8.47 16.47 10.62
CA LYS A 309 8.55 17.78 9.97
C LYS A 309 7.29 18.63 10.24
N ILE A 310 6.09 18.04 10.22
CA ILE A 310 4.85 18.73 10.57
C ILE A 310 4.86 19.15 12.04
N ASN A 311 5.25 18.27 12.97
CA ASN A 311 5.35 18.61 14.39
C ASN A 311 6.27 19.81 14.62
N THR A 312 7.45 19.82 14.00
CA THR A 312 8.39 20.95 14.08
C THR A 312 7.74 22.26 13.60
N ALA A 313 7.01 22.22 12.47
CA ALA A 313 6.34 23.39 11.92
C ALA A 313 5.21 23.91 12.83
N LEU A 314 4.39 23.01 13.38
CA LEU A 314 3.29 23.38 14.28
C LEU A 314 3.78 23.89 15.64
N SER A 315 4.92 23.39 16.15
CA SER A 315 5.52 23.85 17.42
C SER A 315 6.22 25.21 17.30
N SER A 316 6.53 25.65 16.07
CA SER A 316 7.21 26.93 15.80
C SER A 316 6.24 28.10 15.54
N THR A 317 4.93 27.85 15.59
CA THR A 317 3.85 28.80 15.27
C THR A 317 3.11 29.25 16.51
#